data_b7d44e9f28210775cd1ffcaaa346f4cb
#
_entry.id   b7d44e9f28210775cd1ffcaaa346f4cb
#
_cell.length_a   1.000
_cell.length_b   1.000
_cell.length_c   1.000
_cell.angle_alpha   90.00
_cell.angle_beta   90.00
_cell.angle_gamma   90.00
#
_symmetry.space_group_name_H-M   'P 1'
#
loop_
_entity.id
_entity.type
_entity.pdbx_description
1 polymer ?
#
loop_
_entity_poly.entity_id
_entity_poly.type
_entity_poly.pdbx_seq_one_letter_code
_entity_poly.pdbx_strand_id
1 'polypeptide(L)'
;MRIGATATAVLAGFALIASAAPALAVEPPQVVIGAPADDPPGPELPTKQDKGCLATGVLKDSDLARTPPSELTLDLPNARALSRGAGVTVAVLDTGVTPNGRLPGLVGGGDYVATGGDGLSDCDAHGTLIAGIIGAASDPTDGFTGVAPDARIISIRYRSGAFSVERPNNDAAQQLSVDIRTLSRAIVHAANLGAGVITVALPVCVPVGLAVDQSILSVAIGYAVHVKGAVIVAGAGNADTGCDQNPDIDPARPSDPRNWRDVKTVSAPGWFGTDVLTVGFTTATGATMSDSLTGPWVSVGAPGTAIESLGPGGTGLINGVGEPGKLVPVGGASFAAAYVSGVAALLRSRFPNETPADIMARLTASAHAPARGIDNVIGAGVIDPLTALGYRTAPKPPIGLYRSSVLVLPDPPRAKDRRPPFAAAVVIVAALLLGLGATYANSAVRRRR
;
A
#
# COMPACT_ATOMS: atom_id res chain seq x y z
N MET A 1 29.97 55.82 35.04
CA MET A 1 30.04 55.41 33.63
C MET A 1 30.06 53.87 33.51
N ARG A 2 28.91 53.22 33.48
CA ARG A 2 28.67 51.81 33.17
C ARG A 2 27.17 51.62 33.00
N ILE A 3 26.62 52.09 31.88
CA ILE A 3 25.28 51.75 31.39
C ILE A 3 25.47 51.43 29.91
N GLY A 4 25.54 50.16 29.57
CA GLY A 4 25.74 49.82 28.16
C GLY A 4 25.88 48.33 27.84
N ALA A 5 25.43 47.42 28.72
CA ALA A 5 25.63 45.99 28.47
C ALA A 5 24.37 45.11 28.59
N THR A 6 23.19 45.66 28.77
CA THR A 6 21.97 44.86 28.97
C THR A 6 20.93 44.95 27.85
N ALA A 7 21.15 45.75 26.82
CA ALA A 7 20.18 45.91 25.71
C ALA A 7 20.40 44.95 24.54
N THR A 8 21.55 44.28 24.46
CA THR A 8 21.88 43.40 23.29
C THR A 8 21.48 41.93 23.48
N ALA A 9 21.14 41.51 24.68
CA ALA A 9 20.80 40.10 24.95
C ALA A 9 19.32 39.73 24.68
N VAL A 10 18.43 40.71 24.55
CA VAL A 10 16.98 40.50 24.36
C VAL A 10 16.63 40.36 22.86
N LEU A 11 17.43 40.87 21.95
CA LEU A 11 17.18 40.77 20.50
C LEU A 11 17.71 39.46 19.86
N ALA A 12 18.59 38.72 20.53
CA ALA A 12 19.09 37.44 20.02
C ALA A 12 18.16 36.25 20.33
N GLY A 13 17.21 36.41 21.24
CA GLY A 13 16.25 35.33 21.61
C GLY A 13 15.05 35.18 20.68
N PHE A 14 14.77 36.12 19.80
CA PHE A 14 13.58 36.09 18.92
C PHE A 14 13.86 35.57 17.50
N ALA A 15 15.09 35.25 17.14
CA ALA A 15 15.46 34.85 15.78
C ALA A 15 15.56 33.33 15.56
N LEU A 16 15.19 32.51 16.54
CA LEU A 16 15.23 31.04 16.46
C LEU A 16 13.83 30.38 16.55
N ILE A 17 12.78 31.10 16.17
CA ILE A 17 11.59 30.43 15.69
C ILE A 17 11.90 30.09 14.22
N ALA A 18 12.72 29.05 14.02
CA ALA A 18 12.85 28.41 12.73
C ALA A 18 11.43 28.06 12.30
N SER A 19 10.92 28.73 11.28
CA SER A 19 9.75 28.31 10.55
C SER A 19 10.05 26.87 10.06
N ALA A 20 9.60 25.86 10.82
CA ALA A 20 9.43 24.53 10.26
C ALA A 20 8.53 24.75 9.03
N ALA A 21 9.09 24.59 7.85
CA ALA A 21 8.29 24.58 6.64
C ALA A 21 7.18 23.54 6.90
N PRO A 22 5.90 23.90 6.66
CA PRO A 22 4.84 22.92 6.83
C PRO A 22 5.23 21.71 5.97
N ALA A 23 5.35 20.54 6.59
CA ALA A 23 5.47 19.30 5.84
C ALA A 23 4.27 19.29 4.88
N LEU A 24 4.52 19.34 3.58
CA LEU A 24 3.47 19.26 2.58
C LEU A 24 2.77 17.92 2.80
N ALA A 25 1.50 17.97 3.16
CA ALA A 25 0.69 16.77 3.28
C ALA A 25 0.68 16.06 1.92
N VAL A 26 0.85 14.74 1.93
CA VAL A 26 0.66 13.94 0.72
C VAL A 26 -0.83 13.97 0.40
N GLU A 27 -1.17 14.28 -0.85
CA GLU A 27 -2.55 14.24 -1.34
C GLU A 27 -2.80 12.97 -2.15
N PRO A 28 -4.03 12.41 -2.13
CA PRO A 28 -4.38 11.27 -2.97
C PRO A 28 -4.11 11.59 -4.44
N PRO A 29 -3.30 10.78 -5.16
CA PRO A 29 -3.02 11.05 -6.56
C PRO A 29 -4.27 10.80 -7.42
N GLN A 30 -4.36 11.53 -8.51
CA GLN A 30 -5.38 11.33 -9.53
C GLN A 30 -4.76 10.63 -10.74
N VAL A 31 -5.50 9.71 -11.37
CA VAL A 31 -5.06 9.10 -12.62
C VAL A 31 -5.35 10.00 -13.81
N VAL A 32 -4.51 9.92 -14.82
CA VAL A 32 -4.70 10.58 -16.11
C VAL A 32 -5.16 9.54 -17.13
N ILE A 33 -6.35 9.72 -17.70
CA ILE A 33 -6.84 8.83 -18.74
C ILE A 33 -6.17 9.21 -20.07
N GLY A 34 -5.41 8.28 -20.64
CA GLY A 34 -4.66 8.49 -21.87
C GLY A 34 -4.39 7.19 -22.61
N ALA A 35 -3.71 7.26 -23.73
CA ALA A 35 -3.26 6.11 -24.50
C ALA A 35 -1.72 6.12 -24.56
N PRO A 36 -1.03 5.54 -23.57
CA PRO A 36 0.42 5.47 -23.55
C PRO A 36 0.95 4.53 -24.64
N ALA A 37 2.20 4.73 -25.06
CA ALA A 37 2.87 3.79 -25.95
C ALA A 37 3.06 2.43 -25.24
N ASP A 38 2.99 1.36 -26.02
CA ASP A 38 3.32 0.00 -25.58
C ASP A 38 4.67 -0.39 -26.18
N ASP A 39 5.74 0.06 -25.53
CA ASP A 39 7.09 -0.27 -25.95
C ASP A 39 7.38 -1.76 -25.69
N PRO A 40 8.15 -2.42 -26.56
CA PRO A 40 8.51 -3.83 -26.37
C PRO A 40 9.11 -4.11 -24.99
N PRO A 41 8.83 -5.28 -24.37
CA PRO A 41 9.45 -5.68 -23.13
C PRO A 41 10.98 -5.66 -23.21
N GLY A 42 11.60 -5.22 -22.13
CA GLY A 42 13.06 -5.14 -22.02
C GLY A 42 13.46 -4.23 -20.84
N PRO A 43 14.65 -4.42 -20.29
CA PRO A 43 15.13 -3.62 -19.17
C PRO A 43 15.35 -2.16 -19.58
N GLU A 44 15.05 -1.23 -18.69
CA GLU A 44 15.32 0.21 -18.86
C GLU A 44 16.82 0.52 -18.95
N LEU A 45 17.62 -0.26 -18.25
CA LEU A 45 19.09 -0.18 -18.23
C LEU A 45 19.65 -1.60 -18.40
N PRO A 46 20.85 -1.75 -19.00
CA PRO A 46 21.50 -3.06 -19.09
C PRO A 46 21.65 -3.71 -17.72
N THR A 47 21.23 -4.98 -17.60
CA THR A 47 21.27 -5.78 -16.40
C THR A 47 22.12 -7.03 -16.58
N LYS A 48 22.56 -7.58 -15.47
CA LYS A 48 23.23 -8.89 -15.42
C LYS A 48 22.71 -9.68 -14.23
N GLN A 49 22.69 -10.99 -14.37
CA GLN A 49 22.51 -11.87 -13.24
C GLN A 49 23.83 -11.94 -12.46
N ASP A 50 23.81 -11.53 -11.22
CA ASP A 50 24.97 -11.49 -10.31
C ASP A 50 24.81 -12.36 -9.07
N LYS A 51 23.61 -12.93 -8.88
CA LYS A 51 23.34 -13.91 -7.81
C LYS A 51 22.75 -15.20 -8.37
N GLY A 52 22.98 -16.31 -7.65
CA GLY A 52 22.28 -17.57 -7.92
C GLY A 52 20.80 -17.47 -7.61
N CYS A 53 20.02 -18.40 -8.18
CA CYS A 53 18.61 -18.53 -7.84
C CYS A 53 18.45 -19.03 -6.40
N LEU A 54 17.38 -18.60 -5.73
CA LEU A 54 17.05 -19.01 -4.39
C LEU A 54 16.69 -20.52 -4.36
N ALA A 55 17.07 -21.18 -3.27
CA ALA A 55 16.62 -22.54 -2.99
C ALA A 55 15.17 -22.53 -2.50
N THR A 56 14.44 -23.55 -2.87
CA THR A 56 13.03 -23.72 -2.51
C THR A 56 12.78 -25.11 -1.94
N GLY A 57 11.77 -25.26 -1.11
CA GLY A 57 11.44 -26.56 -0.56
C GLY A 57 10.35 -26.51 0.51
N VAL A 58 10.17 -27.67 1.14
CA VAL A 58 9.25 -27.84 2.25
C VAL A 58 10.00 -27.65 3.56
N LEU A 59 9.49 -26.78 4.41
CA LEU A 59 10.05 -26.55 5.75
C LEU A 59 9.87 -27.81 6.61
N LYS A 60 10.83 -28.02 7.50
CA LYS A 60 10.78 -29.13 8.45
C LYS A 60 9.44 -29.14 9.21
N ASP A 61 8.91 -30.33 9.44
CA ASP A 61 7.66 -30.59 10.18
C ASP A 61 6.39 -29.96 9.53
N SER A 62 6.46 -29.59 8.23
CA SER A 62 5.28 -29.15 7.47
C SER A 62 4.54 -30.33 6.84
N ASP A 63 3.21 -30.26 6.87
CA ASP A 63 2.30 -31.16 6.16
C ASP A 63 1.56 -30.37 5.08
N LEU A 64 2.01 -30.46 3.83
CA LEU A 64 1.40 -29.79 2.68
C LEU A 64 0.31 -30.62 1.99
N ALA A 65 0.02 -31.86 2.47
CA ALA A 65 -1.09 -32.63 1.97
C ALA A 65 -2.45 -32.16 2.49
N ARG A 66 -2.45 -31.44 3.63
CA ARG A 66 -3.67 -30.84 4.22
C ARG A 66 -4.15 -29.62 3.42
N THR A 67 -5.42 -29.27 3.61
CA THR A 67 -5.96 -28.01 3.09
C THR A 67 -5.27 -26.82 3.76
N PRO A 68 -4.75 -25.84 2.99
CA PRO A 68 -4.11 -24.65 3.53
C PRO A 68 -5.01 -23.85 4.46
N PRO A 69 -4.49 -23.27 5.56
CA PRO A 69 -5.29 -22.45 6.46
C PRO A 69 -6.00 -21.27 5.79
N SER A 70 -5.36 -20.64 4.80
CA SER A 70 -5.95 -19.52 4.03
C SER A 70 -7.13 -19.98 3.18
N GLU A 71 -7.12 -21.18 2.65
CA GLU A 71 -8.26 -21.79 1.92
C GLU A 71 -9.48 -21.91 2.81
N LEU A 72 -9.28 -22.36 4.05
CA LEU A 72 -10.36 -22.55 5.02
C LEU A 72 -10.90 -21.18 5.50
N THR A 73 -10.00 -20.25 5.81
CA THR A 73 -10.38 -18.91 6.31
C THR A 73 -11.18 -18.10 5.28
N LEU A 74 -10.81 -18.21 4.01
CA LEU A 74 -11.47 -17.51 2.91
C LEU A 74 -12.63 -18.30 2.29
N ASP A 75 -12.93 -19.49 2.80
CA ASP A 75 -13.97 -20.40 2.28
C ASP A 75 -13.88 -20.58 0.74
N LEU A 76 -12.64 -20.77 0.25
CA LEU A 76 -12.38 -20.86 -1.18
C LEU A 76 -13.06 -22.04 -1.88
N PRO A 77 -13.24 -23.23 -1.26
CA PRO A 77 -13.99 -24.32 -1.88
C PRO A 77 -15.42 -23.90 -2.26
N ASN A 78 -16.14 -23.21 -1.37
CA ASN A 78 -17.49 -22.71 -1.65
C ASN A 78 -17.49 -21.54 -2.64
N ALA A 79 -16.50 -20.66 -2.58
CA ALA A 79 -16.33 -19.61 -3.58
C ALA A 79 -16.09 -20.19 -5.00
N ARG A 80 -15.23 -21.21 -5.12
CA ARG A 80 -14.99 -21.92 -6.40
C ARG A 80 -16.21 -22.71 -6.92
N ALA A 81 -17.13 -23.10 -6.05
CA ALA A 81 -18.40 -23.66 -6.50
C ALA A 81 -19.30 -22.64 -7.23
N LEU A 82 -19.11 -21.33 -6.96
CA LEU A 82 -19.85 -20.25 -7.63
C LEU A 82 -19.14 -19.73 -8.89
N SER A 83 -17.82 -19.73 -8.92
CA SER A 83 -16.99 -19.31 -10.06
C SER A 83 -15.58 -19.87 -9.91
N ARG A 84 -14.95 -20.24 -11.02
CA ARG A 84 -13.58 -20.77 -11.07
C ARG A 84 -12.61 -19.88 -11.84
N GLY A 85 -13.06 -18.70 -12.28
CA GLY A 85 -12.24 -17.75 -13.03
C GLY A 85 -12.16 -18.01 -14.54
N ALA A 86 -12.99 -18.91 -15.09
CA ALA A 86 -12.96 -19.23 -16.51
C ALA A 86 -13.19 -17.97 -17.38
N GLY A 87 -12.44 -17.86 -18.48
CA GLY A 87 -12.51 -16.73 -19.41
C GLY A 87 -11.78 -15.46 -18.95
N VAL A 88 -11.19 -15.47 -17.75
CA VAL A 88 -10.43 -14.34 -17.22
C VAL A 88 -8.92 -14.55 -17.41
N THR A 89 -8.23 -13.52 -17.84
CA THR A 89 -6.77 -13.48 -17.90
C THR A 89 -6.24 -12.62 -16.73
N VAL A 90 -5.33 -13.19 -15.95
CA VAL A 90 -4.64 -12.51 -14.85
C VAL A 90 -3.18 -12.32 -15.23
N ALA A 91 -2.71 -11.07 -15.31
CA ALA A 91 -1.30 -10.77 -15.47
C ALA A 91 -0.63 -10.69 -14.10
N VAL A 92 0.43 -11.46 -13.91
CA VAL A 92 1.27 -11.47 -12.72
C VAL A 92 2.54 -10.65 -13.04
N LEU A 93 2.61 -9.44 -12.51
CA LEU A 93 3.78 -8.57 -12.58
C LEU A 93 4.63 -8.84 -11.35
N ASP A 94 5.69 -9.63 -11.54
CA ASP A 94 6.49 -10.18 -10.44
C ASP A 94 7.92 -10.54 -10.89
N THR A 95 8.54 -11.53 -10.23
CA THR A 95 9.89 -12.04 -10.54
C THR A 95 9.95 -13.02 -11.69
N GLY A 96 8.85 -13.22 -12.42
CA GLY A 96 8.64 -14.25 -13.41
C GLY A 96 7.84 -15.42 -12.85
N VAL A 97 7.43 -16.36 -13.70
CA VAL A 97 6.76 -17.60 -13.31
C VAL A 97 7.39 -18.77 -14.04
N THR A 98 7.96 -19.71 -13.30
CA THR A 98 8.48 -20.95 -13.90
C THR A 98 7.32 -21.86 -14.31
N PRO A 99 7.31 -22.41 -15.53
CA PRO A 99 6.29 -23.34 -15.98
C PRO A 99 6.10 -24.51 -15.01
N ASN A 100 4.83 -24.80 -14.72
CA ASN A 100 4.42 -25.87 -13.81
C ASN A 100 3.19 -26.59 -14.39
N GLY A 101 3.12 -27.91 -14.27
CA GLY A 101 2.01 -28.69 -14.79
C GLY A 101 0.64 -28.33 -14.22
N ARG A 102 0.61 -27.67 -13.06
CA ARG A 102 -0.61 -27.17 -12.43
C ARG A 102 -0.99 -25.74 -12.87
N LEU A 103 -0.24 -25.14 -13.80
CA LEU A 103 -0.57 -23.87 -14.45
C LEU A 103 -0.77 -24.08 -15.97
N PRO A 104 -1.77 -24.85 -16.41
CA PRO A 104 -1.91 -25.22 -17.82
C PRO A 104 -2.21 -24.02 -18.73
N GLY A 105 -2.73 -22.93 -18.18
CA GLY A 105 -3.02 -21.68 -18.89
C GLY A 105 -1.90 -20.63 -18.81
N LEU A 106 -0.71 -20.97 -18.31
CA LEU A 106 0.42 -20.04 -18.19
C LEU A 106 1.01 -19.70 -19.55
N VAL A 107 1.21 -18.42 -19.80
CA VAL A 107 1.92 -17.89 -20.97
C VAL A 107 2.92 -16.82 -20.56
N GLY A 108 4.00 -16.68 -21.31
CA GLY A 108 4.93 -15.58 -21.18
C GLY A 108 4.30 -14.27 -21.69
N GLY A 109 4.51 -13.18 -20.95
CA GLY A 109 4.04 -11.83 -21.24
C GLY A 109 5.17 -10.82 -21.33
N GLY A 110 6.44 -11.30 -21.34
CA GLY A 110 7.61 -10.43 -21.50
C GLY A 110 8.47 -10.28 -20.26
N ASP A 111 9.64 -9.73 -20.47
CA ASP A 111 10.69 -9.62 -19.47
C ASP A 111 11.31 -8.23 -19.47
N TYR A 112 11.20 -7.52 -18.36
CA TYR A 112 11.79 -6.20 -18.16
C TYR A 112 13.08 -6.27 -17.31
N VAL A 113 13.55 -7.49 -17.01
CA VAL A 113 14.77 -7.74 -16.24
C VAL A 113 15.91 -8.19 -17.17
N ALA A 114 15.61 -9.07 -18.12
CA ALA A 114 16.61 -9.57 -19.07
C ALA A 114 16.16 -9.37 -20.52
N THR A 115 17.08 -8.94 -21.37
CA THR A 115 16.81 -8.74 -22.81
C THR A 115 16.43 -10.06 -23.48
N GLY A 116 15.31 -10.06 -24.22
CA GLY A 116 14.84 -11.21 -24.99
C GLY A 116 14.20 -12.32 -24.16
N GLY A 117 14.00 -12.11 -22.86
CA GLY A 117 13.24 -13.01 -21.99
C GLY A 117 11.73 -12.93 -22.24
N ASP A 118 11.02 -13.98 -21.87
CA ASP A 118 9.55 -14.10 -22.02
C ASP A 118 8.77 -14.01 -20.71
N GLY A 119 9.47 -13.87 -19.57
CA GLY A 119 8.86 -13.87 -18.23
C GLY A 119 8.66 -15.27 -17.63
N LEU A 120 9.02 -16.34 -18.32
CA LEU A 120 8.84 -17.73 -17.84
C LEU A 120 10.07 -18.27 -17.08
N SER A 121 10.86 -17.38 -16.50
CA SER A 121 12.02 -17.71 -15.67
C SER A 121 11.91 -16.97 -14.33
N ASP A 122 11.99 -17.71 -13.23
CA ASP A 122 11.85 -17.19 -11.86
C ASP A 122 12.99 -17.69 -10.97
N CYS A 123 13.98 -16.85 -10.74
CA CYS A 123 15.11 -17.14 -9.84
C CYS A 123 14.83 -16.85 -8.36
N ASP A 124 13.76 -16.14 -8.10
CA ASP A 124 13.37 -15.67 -6.76
C ASP A 124 12.26 -16.54 -6.15
N ALA A 125 11.66 -17.42 -6.94
CA ALA A 125 10.51 -18.26 -6.62
C ALA A 125 9.21 -17.50 -6.30
N HIS A 126 9.28 -16.16 -6.15
CA HIS A 126 8.19 -15.35 -5.65
C HIS A 126 7.01 -15.30 -6.63
N GLY A 127 7.25 -14.99 -7.90
CA GLY A 127 6.19 -14.92 -8.89
C GLY A 127 5.53 -16.28 -9.18
N THR A 128 6.30 -17.39 -9.06
CA THR A 128 5.75 -18.74 -9.19
C THR A 128 4.80 -19.08 -8.04
N LEU A 129 5.17 -18.73 -6.80
CA LEU A 129 4.28 -18.84 -5.63
C LEU A 129 3.00 -18.02 -5.82
N ILE A 130 3.12 -16.76 -6.27
CA ILE A 130 1.98 -15.87 -6.54
C ILE A 130 1.05 -16.47 -7.59
N ALA A 131 1.60 -16.92 -8.72
CA ALA A 131 0.83 -17.55 -9.79
C ALA A 131 0.11 -18.82 -9.32
N GLY A 132 0.75 -19.62 -8.47
CA GLY A 132 0.14 -20.80 -7.87
C GLY A 132 -1.05 -20.46 -6.99
N ILE A 133 -0.96 -19.47 -6.10
CA ILE A 133 -2.08 -18.99 -5.27
C ILE A 133 -3.24 -18.53 -6.17
N ILE A 134 -2.95 -17.82 -7.25
CA ILE A 134 -4.00 -17.33 -8.14
C ILE A 134 -4.67 -18.45 -8.91
N GLY A 135 -3.90 -19.33 -9.58
CA GLY A 135 -4.45 -20.15 -10.65
C GLY A 135 -4.02 -21.63 -10.69
N ALA A 136 -3.41 -22.19 -9.63
CA ALA A 136 -3.03 -23.59 -9.65
C ALA A 136 -4.24 -24.53 -9.79
N ALA A 137 -4.17 -25.46 -10.72
CA ALA A 137 -5.10 -26.57 -10.80
C ALA A 137 -5.00 -27.47 -9.55
N SER A 138 -6.09 -28.11 -9.16
CA SER A 138 -6.11 -29.08 -8.06
C SER A 138 -5.25 -30.31 -8.40
N ASP A 139 -4.70 -30.91 -7.36
CA ASP A 139 -4.01 -32.19 -7.46
C ASP A 139 -4.58 -33.13 -6.39
N PRO A 140 -4.84 -34.42 -6.72
CA PRO A 140 -5.42 -35.37 -5.76
C PRO A 140 -4.48 -35.74 -4.61
N THR A 141 -3.20 -35.41 -4.69
CA THR A 141 -2.19 -35.74 -3.68
C THR A 141 -2.07 -34.69 -2.57
N ASP A 142 -2.69 -33.50 -2.73
CA ASP A 142 -2.68 -32.46 -1.73
C ASP A 142 -4.03 -31.71 -1.63
N GLY A 143 -4.17 -30.88 -0.61
CA GLY A 143 -5.38 -30.08 -0.39
C GLY A 143 -5.34 -28.67 -0.99
N PHE A 144 -4.30 -28.34 -1.78
CA PHE A 144 -4.13 -27.00 -2.34
C PHE A 144 -4.79 -26.88 -3.71
N THR A 145 -5.48 -25.78 -3.93
CA THR A 145 -6.00 -25.36 -5.23
C THR A 145 -5.90 -23.86 -5.32
N GLY A 146 -5.46 -23.32 -6.44
CA GLY A 146 -5.47 -21.86 -6.66
C GLY A 146 -6.88 -21.29 -6.52
N VAL A 147 -6.97 -20.00 -6.20
CA VAL A 147 -8.26 -19.33 -6.00
C VAL A 147 -9.13 -19.41 -7.25
N ALA A 148 -8.55 -19.15 -8.42
CA ALA A 148 -9.21 -19.15 -9.73
C ALA A 148 -8.52 -20.12 -10.71
N PRO A 149 -8.66 -21.45 -10.51
CA PRO A 149 -7.88 -22.47 -11.22
C PRO A 149 -8.17 -22.57 -12.72
N ASP A 150 -9.26 -21.98 -13.19
CA ASP A 150 -9.63 -21.96 -14.61
C ASP A 150 -9.28 -20.61 -15.28
N ALA A 151 -8.62 -19.69 -14.55
CA ALA A 151 -8.10 -18.45 -15.11
C ALA A 151 -6.80 -18.70 -15.91
N ARG A 152 -6.59 -17.90 -16.95
CA ARG A 152 -5.33 -17.86 -17.70
C ARG A 152 -4.34 -16.95 -16.99
N ILE A 153 -3.10 -17.38 -16.82
CA ILE A 153 -2.03 -16.58 -16.22
C ILE A 153 -1.09 -16.06 -17.31
N ILE A 154 -0.80 -14.76 -17.28
CA ILE A 154 0.28 -14.13 -18.05
C ILE A 154 1.39 -13.75 -17.06
N SER A 155 2.60 -14.26 -17.28
CA SER A 155 3.77 -13.90 -16.48
C SER A 155 4.51 -12.73 -17.10
N ILE A 156 4.66 -11.63 -16.37
CA ILE A 156 5.50 -10.48 -16.75
C ILE A 156 6.58 -10.32 -15.69
N ARG A 157 7.81 -10.63 -16.05
CA ARG A 157 8.95 -10.44 -15.15
C ARG A 157 9.39 -8.98 -15.19
N TYR A 158 9.11 -8.21 -14.14
CA TYR A 158 9.49 -6.81 -14.11
C TYR A 158 10.54 -6.48 -13.03
N ARG A 159 10.82 -7.45 -12.15
CA ARG A 159 11.80 -7.33 -11.09
C ARG A 159 12.45 -8.69 -10.80
N SER A 160 13.68 -8.73 -10.28
CA SER A 160 14.32 -9.93 -9.75
C SER A 160 15.45 -9.52 -8.81
N GLY A 161 15.53 -10.19 -7.66
CA GLY A 161 16.62 -10.03 -6.71
C GLY A 161 17.93 -10.71 -7.13
N ALA A 162 17.88 -11.56 -8.17
CA ALA A 162 19.06 -12.22 -8.73
C ALA A 162 19.79 -11.36 -9.78
N PHE A 163 19.17 -10.26 -10.23
CA PHE A 163 19.71 -9.37 -11.24
C PHE A 163 20.01 -7.99 -10.68
N SER A 164 21.07 -7.36 -11.18
CA SER A 164 21.41 -5.98 -10.90
C SER A 164 21.69 -5.20 -12.19
N VAL A 165 21.57 -3.89 -12.13
CA VAL A 165 22.00 -2.99 -13.22
C VAL A 165 23.51 -3.07 -13.35
N GLU A 166 24.04 -3.22 -14.58
CA GLU A 166 25.48 -3.33 -14.82
C GLU A 166 26.27 -2.09 -14.35
N ARG A 167 25.66 -0.94 -14.48
CA ARG A 167 26.22 0.36 -14.05
C ARG A 167 25.21 1.07 -13.16
N PRO A 168 25.19 0.72 -11.86
CA PRO A 168 24.22 1.30 -10.95
C PRO A 168 24.50 2.79 -10.75
N ASN A 169 23.45 3.58 -10.70
CA ASN A 169 23.50 4.94 -10.23
C ASN A 169 23.31 4.97 -8.71
N ASN A 170 24.07 5.78 -8.02
CA ASN A 170 23.95 5.93 -6.56
C ASN A 170 22.84 6.91 -6.14
N ASP A 171 22.14 7.53 -7.10
CA ASP A 171 21.02 8.42 -6.82
C ASP A 171 19.74 7.59 -6.64
N ALA A 172 19.25 7.55 -5.40
CA ALA A 172 18.05 6.80 -5.02
C ALA A 172 16.79 7.27 -5.78
N ALA A 173 16.64 8.58 -6.04
CA ALA A 173 15.50 9.11 -6.78
C ALA A 173 15.52 8.64 -8.25
N GLN A 174 16.70 8.57 -8.85
CA GLN A 174 16.84 8.03 -10.21
C GLN A 174 16.57 6.53 -10.27
N GLN A 175 17.03 5.74 -9.28
CA GLN A 175 16.73 4.31 -9.23
C GLN A 175 15.22 4.08 -9.11
N LEU A 176 14.54 4.77 -8.19
CA LEU A 176 13.09 4.70 -8.05
C LEU A 176 12.35 5.17 -9.30
N SER A 177 12.88 6.18 -10.02
CA SER A 177 12.29 6.63 -11.29
C SER A 177 12.39 5.55 -12.37
N VAL A 178 13.46 4.76 -12.42
CA VAL A 178 13.60 3.59 -13.31
C VAL A 178 12.56 2.53 -12.93
N ASP A 179 12.42 2.22 -11.64
CA ASP A 179 11.45 1.25 -11.15
C ASP A 179 10.01 1.66 -11.50
N ILE A 180 9.65 2.94 -11.33
CA ILE A 180 8.33 3.48 -11.69
C ILE A 180 8.07 3.38 -13.20
N ARG A 181 9.07 3.71 -14.05
CA ARG A 181 8.93 3.57 -15.51
C ARG A 181 8.75 2.10 -15.91
N THR A 182 9.58 1.21 -15.35
CA THR A 182 9.49 -0.23 -15.62
C THR A 182 8.10 -0.77 -15.24
N LEU A 183 7.60 -0.44 -14.04
CA LEU A 183 6.27 -0.81 -13.59
C LEU A 183 5.17 -0.25 -14.51
N SER A 184 5.30 1.02 -14.92
CA SER A 184 4.33 1.67 -15.80
C SER A 184 4.23 0.97 -17.16
N ARG A 185 5.38 0.64 -17.76
CA ARG A 185 5.44 -0.12 -19.02
C ARG A 185 4.83 -1.52 -18.86
N ALA A 186 5.14 -2.23 -17.77
CA ALA A 186 4.60 -3.54 -17.49
C ALA A 186 3.06 -3.52 -17.32
N ILE A 187 2.50 -2.50 -16.66
CA ILE A 187 1.05 -2.32 -16.52
C ILE A 187 0.38 -2.08 -17.87
N VAL A 188 0.94 -1.18 -18.71
CA VAL A 188 0.41 -0.90 -20.05
C VAL A 188 0.43 -2.16 -20.91
N HIS A 189 1.55 -2.88 -20.90
CA HIS A 189 1.71 -4.11 -21.66
C HIS A 189 0.73 -5.20 -21.21
N ALA A 190 0.59 -5.42 -19.90
CA ALA A 190 -0.40 -6.35 -19.34
C ALA A 190 -1.84 -6.02 -19.81
N ALA A 191 -2.21 -4.73 -19.78
CA ALA A 191 -3.51 -4.28 -20.24
C ALA A 191 -3.72 -4.50 -21.74
N ASN A 192 -2.68 -4.35 -22.57
CA ASN A 192 -2.73 -4.61 -24.01
C ASN A 192 -2.75 -6.10 -24.35
N LEU A 193 -2.17 -6.95 -23.50
CA LEU A 193 -2.31 -8.41 -23.60
C LEU A 193 -3.71 -8.90 -23.18
N GLY A 194 -4.62 -8.00 -22.79
CA GLY A 194 -6.01 -8.30 -22.46
C GLY A 194 -6.20 -8.83 -21.04
N ALA A 195 -5.31 -8.49 -20.11
CA ALA A 195 -5.49 -8.85 -18.71
C ALA A 195 -6.75 -8.20 -18.13
N GLY A 196 -7.68 -9.00 -17.62
CA GLY A 196 -8.85 -8.54 -16.87
C GLY A 196 -8.54 -8.23 -15.41
N VAL A 197 -7.44 -8.83 -14.90
CA VAL A 197 -6.86 -8.53 -13.58
C VAL A 197 -5.35 -8.36 -13.76
N ILE A 198 -4.78 -7.32 -13.17
CA ILE A 198 -3.34 -7.06 -13.15
C ILE A 198 -2.87 -7.10 -11.70
N THR A 199 -2.04 -8.09 -11.37
CA THR A 199 -1.48 -8.27 -10.03
C THR A 199 -0.10 -7.64 -9.96
N VAL A 200 0.07 -6.60 -9.14
CA VAL A 200 1.36 -5.99 -8.81
C VAL A 200 1.75 -6.45 -7.40
N ALA A 201 2.40 -7.61 -7.31
CA ALA A 201 2.70 -8.21 -6.02
C ALA A 201 3.89 -7.51 -5.32
N LEU A 202 4.82 -6.93 -6.07
CA LEU A 202 6.00 -6.23 -5.58
C LEU A 202 5.86 -4.71 -5.82
N PRO A 203 5.25 -3.94 -4.93
CA PRO A 203 5.11 -2.50 -5.11
C PRO A 203 6.46 -1.77 -5.03
N VAL A 204 6.50 -0.53 -5.53
CA VAL A 204 7.63 0.37 -5.37
C VAL A 204 7.36 1.30 -4.20
N CYS A 205 8.17 1.20 -3.15
CA CYS A 205 8.11 2.12 -2.02
C CYS A 205 8.89 3.39 -2.34
N VAL A 206 8.22 4.54 -2.23
CA VAL A 206 8.82 5.85 -2.47
C VAL A 206 8.72 6.68 -1.19
N PRO A 207 9.86 7.01 -0.55
CA PRO A 207 9.87 7.95 0.57
C PRO A 207 9.34 9.31 0.15
N VAL A 208 8.44 9.90 0.92
CA VAL A 208 7.79 11.19 0.61
C VAL A 208 8.80 12.33 0.42
N GLY A 209 9.96 12.25 1.09
CA GLY A 209 11.04 13.23 0.94
C GLY A 209 11.81 13.17 -0.40
N LEU A 210 11.56 12.13 -1.24
CA LEU A 210 12.22 11.99 -2.54
C LEU A 210 11.28 12.43 -3.67
N ALA A 211 11.77 13.35 -4.49
CA ALA A 211 11.03 13.82 -5.68
C ALA A 211 11.14 12.77 -6.80
N VAL A 212 10.18 11.86 -6.88
CA VAL A 212 10.05 10.87 -7.95
C VAL A 212 8.79 11.16 -8.74
N ASP A 213 8.95 11.42 -10.04
CA ASP A 213 7.83 11.66 -10.95
C ASP A 213 7.07 10.36 -11.21
N GLN A 214 5.78 10.34 -10.86
CA GLN A 214 4.86 9.23 -11.07
C GLN A 214 3.78 9.53 -12.12
N SER A 215 3.95 10.58 -12.92
CA SER A 215 2.98 10.98 -13.95
C SER A 215 2.75 9.87 -14.99
N ILE A 216 3.81 9.19 -15.42
CA ILE A 216 3.70 8.06 -16.33
C ILE A 216 2.96 6.87 -15.73
N LEU A 217 3.12 6.63 -14.42
CA LEU A 217 2.37 5.60 -13.70
C LEU A 217 0.88 5.96 -13.61
N SER A 218 0.58 7.24 -13.34
CA SER A 218 -0.78 7.77 -13.37
C SER A 218 -1.47 7.50 -14.71
N VAL A 219 -0.79 7.74 -15.85
CA VAL A 219 -1.31 7.46 -17.19
C VAL A 219 -1.47 5.95 -17.43
N ALA A 220 -0.50 5.13 -17.00
CA ALA A 220 -0.55 3.67 -17.15
C ALA A 220 -1.75 3.06 -16.38
N ILE A 221 -1.98 3.49 -15.14
CA ILE A 221 -3.12 3.07 -14.33
C ILE A 221 -4.44 3.53 -14.99
N GLY A 222 -4.53 4.82 -15.35
CA GLY A 222 -5.71 5.38 -16.00
C GLY A 222 -6.08 4.64 -17.28
N TYR A 223 -5.08 4.28 -18.09
CA TYR A 223 -5.27 3.47 -19.30
C TYR A 223 -5.75 2.05 -18.98
N ALA A 224 -5.08 1.34 -18.07
CA ALA A 224 -5.43 -0.04 -17.73
C ALA A 224 -6.84 -0.14 -17.14
N VAL A 225 -7.21 0.78 -16.24
CA VAL A 225 -8.50 0.73 -15.53
C VAL A 225 -9.64 1.29 -16.37
N HIS A 226 -9.49 2.49 -16.93
CA HIS A 226 -10.61 3.22 -17.57
C HIS A 226 -10.72 2.98 -19.07
N VAL A 227 -9.63 2.59 -19.75
CA VAL A 227 -9.66 2.31 -21.21
C VAL A 227 -9.76 0.82 -21.47
N LYS A 228 -8.94 0.01 -20.76
CA LYS A 228 -8.92 -1.45 -20.95
C LYS A 228 -9.84 -2.22 -20.00
N GLY A 229 -10.31 -1.59 -18.93
CA GLY A 229 -11.23 -2.20 -17.98
C GLY A 229 -10.59 -3.25 -17.07
N ALA A 230 -9.29 -3.20 -16.84
CA ALA A 230 -8.58 -4.10 -15.95
C ALA A 230 -8.75 -3.70 -14.48
N VAL A 231 -8.89 -4.68 -13.60
CA VAL A 231 -8.77 -4.48 -12.14
C VAL A 231 -7.30 -4.58 -11.76
N ILE A 232 -6.73 -3.53 -11.18
CA ILE A 232 -5.36 -3.57 -10.66
C ILE A 232 -5.41 -3.92 -9.18
N VAL A 233 -4.71 -4.97 -8.77
CA VAL A 233 -4.55 -5.40 -7.38
C VAL A 233 -3.08 -5.28 -7.02
N ALA A 234 -2.78 -4.53 -5.95
CA ALA A 234 -1.40 -4.33 -5.50
C ALA A 234 -1.23 -4.73 -4.04
N GLY A 235 -0.07 -5.33 -3.70
CA GLY A 235 0.33 -5.47 -2.31
C GLY A 235 0.58 -4.10 -1.68
N ALA A 236 0.25 -3.94 -0.40
CA ALA A 236 0.53 -2.69 0.32
C ALA A 236 2.04 -2.46 0.50
N GLY A 237 2.84 -3.51 0.48
CA GLY A 237 4.26 -3.53 0.81
C GLY A 237 4.50 -4.09 2.21
N ASN A 238 5.78 -4.32 2.51
CA ASN A 238 6.24 -4.82 3.81
C ASN A 238 7.17 -3.79 4.44
N ALA A 239 6.93 -3.43 5.69
CA ALA A 239 7.63 -2.34 6.37
C ALA A 239 9.14 -2.61 6.61
N ASP A 240 9.57 -3.87 6.56
CA ASP A 240 10.94 -4.31 6.78
C ASP A 240 11.80 -4.42 5.51
N THR A 241 11.23 -4.21 4.34
CA THR A 241 11.87 -4.40 3.02
C THR A 241 12.24 -3.10 2.30
N GLY A 242 12.70 -2.08 3.04
CA GLY A 242 13.06 -0.77 2.50
C GLY A 242 11.88 0.21 2.39
N CYS A 243 10.79 -0.10 3.05
CA CYS A 243 9.61 0.74 3.17
C CYS A 243 9.45 1.19 4.63
N ASP A 244 9.69 2.44 4.94
CA ASP A 244 9.44 2.97 6.29
C ASP A 244 7.94 2.90 6.62
N GLN A 245 7.62 2.32 7.80
CA GLN A 245 6.25 2.19 8.26
C GLN A 245 5.57 3.55 8.41
N ASN A 246 4.36 3.67 7.89
CA ASN A 246 3.51 4.83 8.09
C ASN A 246 2.85 4.80 9.48
N PRO A 247 2.61 5.96 10.10
CA PRO A 247 1.94 6.00 11.40
C PRO A 247 0.46 5.62 11.30
N ASP A 248 -0.07 5.12 12.40
CA ASP A 248 -1.49 4.82 12.54
C ASP A 248 -2.39 6.07 12.40
N ILE A 249 -3.69 5.83 12.25
CA ILE A 249 -4.71 6.89 12.26
C ILE A 249 -4.67 7.63 13.60
N ASP A 250 -4.53 8.96 13.53
CA ASP A 250 -4.61 9.81 14.71
C ASP A 250 -6.08 10.20 14.99
N PRO A 251 -6.70 9.67 16.04
CA PRO A 251 -8.08 9.98 16.38
C PRO A 251 -8.30 11.45 16.81
N ALA A 252 -7.23 12.16 17.15
CA ALA A 252 -7.30 13.57 17.50
C ALA A 252 -7.41 14.48 16.26
N ARG A 253 -7.33 13.94 15.04
CA ARG A 253 -7.37 14.69 13.78
C ARG A 253 -8.56 14.30 12.91
N PRO A 254 -9.80 14.65 13.28
CA PRO A 254 -10.99 14.28 12.50
C PRO A 254 -11.04 14.90 11.10
N SER A 255 -10.27 15.95 10.83
CA SER A 255 -10.14 16.59 9.51
C SER A 255 -9.23 15.81 8.55
N ASP A 256 -8.45 14.85 9.06
CA ASP A 256 -7.60 13.94 8.28
C ASP A 256 -7.81 12.50 8.77
N PRO A 257 -8.98 11.91 8.47
CA PRO A 257 -9.43 10.65 9.07
C PRO A 257 -8.59 9.43 8.65
N ARG A 258 -7.75 9.58 7.65
CA ARG A 258 -6.85 8.53 7.17
C ARG A 258 -5.37 8.89 7.37
N ASN A 259 -5.08 10.01 8.05
CA ASN A 259 -3.71 10.45 8.40
C ASN A 259 -2.76 10.62 7.19
N TRP A 260 -3.24 11.27 6.11
CA TRP A 260 -2.45 11.56 4.92
C TRP A 260 -1.24 12.48 5.22
N ARG A 261 -1.37 13.36 6.21
CA ARG A 261 -0.32 14.33 6.57
C ARG A 261 0.97 13.70 7.07
N ASP A 262 0.86 12.55 7.72
CA ASP A 262 1.98 11.92 8.40
C ASP A 262 2.55 10.74 7.60
N VAL A 263 2.12 10.57 6.35
CA VAL A 263 2.65 9.55 5.44
C VAL A 263 4.15 9.78 5.24
N LYS A 264 4.94 8.73 5.44
CA LYS A 264 6.40 8.72 5.25
C LYS A 264 6.81 8.07 3.95
N THR A 265 6.10 7.00 3.58
CA THR A 265 6.36 6.19 2.39
C THR A 265 5.06 5.96 1.65
N VAL A 266 5.02 6.25 0.35
CA VAL A 266 3.94 5.85 -0.53
C VAL A 266 4.29 4.53 -1.21
N SER A 267 3.29 3.67 -1.40
CA SER A 267 3.42 2.38 -2.08
C SER A 267 2.81 2.46 -3.48
N ALA A 268 3.63 2.50 -4.51
CA ALA A 268 3.18 2.58 -5.89
C ALA A 268 3.04 1.18 -6.52
N PRO A 269 1.93 0.85 -7.19
CA PRO A 269 0.83 1.72 -7.62
C PRO A 269 -0.27 1.89 -6.56
N GLY A 270 -0.18 1.23 -5.42
CA GLY A 270 -1.23 1.09 -4.40
C GLY A 270 -1.80 2.42 -3.89
N TRP A 271 -0.99 3.47 -3.79
CA TRP A 271 -1.44 4.76 -3.28
C TRP A 271 -2.42 5.51 -4.22
N PHE A 272 -2.60 5.02 -5.47
CA PHE A 272 -3.70 5.41 -6.35
C PHE A 272 -5.00 4.68 -5.96
N GLY A 273 -5.34 4.72 -4.67
CA GLY A 273 -6.36 3.87 -4.03
C GLY A 273 -7.80 4.03 -4.56
N THR A 274 -8.08 5.03 -5.40
CA THR A 274 -9.36 5.14 -6.12
C THR A 274 -9.45 4.13 -7.27
N ASP A 275 -8.32 3.81 -7.90
CA ASP A 275 -8.22 3.02 -9.12
C ASP A 275 -7.45 1.70 -8.93
N VAL A 276 -6.74 1.56 -7.81
CA VAL A 276 -5.95 0.37 -7.45
C VAL A 276 -6.47 -0.22 -6.15
N LEU A 277 -6.79 -1.50 -6.16
CA LEU A 277 -7.17 -2.25 -4.97
C LEU A 277 -5.92 -2.66 -4.21
N THR A 278 -5.62 -1.96 -3.12
CA THR A 278 -4.40 -2.20 -2.33
C THR A 278 -4.68 -3.12 -1.16
N VAL A 279 -3.82 -4.11 -0.98
CA VAL A 279 -4.04 -5.23 -0.06
C VAL A 279 -2.99 -5.24 1.05
N GLY A 280 -3.43 -5.01 2.29
CA GLY A 280 -2.66 -5.29 3.50
C GLY A 280 -2.72 -6.77 3.84
N PHE A 281 -1.78 -7.28 4.64
CA PHE A 281 -1.78 -8.69 4.97
C PHE A 281 -2.07 -8.99 6.44
N THR A 282 -2.65 -10.17 6.65
CA THR A 282 -3.02 -10.72 7.95
C THR A 282 -2.38 -12.08 8.16
N THR A 283 -2.46 -12.60 9.37
CA THR A 283 -2.26 -14.03 9.60
C THR A 283 -3.33 -14.83 8.85
N ALA A 284 -3.12 -16.13 8.73
CA ALA A 284 -4.13 -17.04 8.17
C ALA A 284 -5.46 -17.00 8.94
N THR A 285 -5.48 -16.55 10.18
CA THR A 285 -6.68 -16.42 11.03
C THR A 285 -7.28 -15.00 11.03
N GLY A 286 -6.76 -14.09 10.20
CA GLY A 286 -7.28 -12.73 10.04
C GLY A 286 -6.73 -11.67 11.00
N ALA A 287 -5.77 -11.99 11.87
CA ALA A 287 -5.11 -11.01 12.71
C ALA A 287 -4.16 -10.13 11.88
N THR A 288 -4.18 -8.81 12.10
CA THR A 288 -3.30 -7.86 11.40
C THR A 288 -1.82 -8.08 11.73
N MET A 289 -0.94 -7.80 10.77
CA MET A 289 0.50 -7.94 10.91
C MET A 289 1.15 -6.55 10.98
N SER A 290 2.08 -6.36 11.92
CA SER A 290 2.78 -5.09 12.14
C SER A 290 3.73 -4.70 11.02
N ASP A 291 4.21 -5.69 10.28
CA ASP A 291 5.08 -5.55 9.11
C ASP A 291 4.30 -5.35 7.79
N SER A 292 2.96 -5.42 7.81
CA SER A 292 2.16 -4.91 6.70
C SER A 292 2.32 -3.40 6.60
N LEU A 293 2.80 -2.87 5.47
CA LEU A 293 2.91 -1.43 5.30
C LEU A 293 1.51 -0.80 5.34
N THR A 294 1.32 0.09 6.30
CA THR A 294 0.05 0.81 6.46
C THR A 294 -0.04 2.00 5.53
N GLY A 295 -1.26 2.43 5.21
CA GLY A 295 -1.46 3.64 4.42
C GLY A 295 -2.92 3.98 4.20
N PRO A 296 -3.23 5.26 3.97
CA PRO A 296 -4.61 5.72 3.76
C PRO A 296 -5.25 5.15 2.48
N TRP A 297 -4.47 4.55 1.62
CA TRP A 297 -4.89 3.89 0.37
C TRP A 297 -5.19 2.40 0.50
N VAL A 298 -4.87 1.76 1.64
CA VAL A 298 -5.17 0.33 1.84
C VAL A 298 -6.67 0.12 1.77
N SER A 299 -7.09 -0.79 0.87
CA SER A 299 -8.49 -1.03 0.53
C SER A 299 -9.08 -2.19 1.32
N VAL A 300 -8.36 -3.31 1.37
CA VAL A 300 -8.76 -4.57 2.03
C VAL A 300 -7.55 -5.30 2.58
N GLY A 301 -7.79 -6.33 3.39
CA GLY A 301 -6.79 -7.28 3.86
C GLY A 301 -7.08 -8.71 3.39
N ALA A 302 -6.04 -9.55 3.35
CA ALA A 302 -6.14 -10.97 3.11
C ALA A 302 -5.00 -11.72 3.81
N PRO A 303 -5.08 -13.07 3.96
CA PRO A 303 -4.00 -13.86 4.52
C PRO A 303 -2.68 -13.69 3.73
N GLY A 304 -1.59 -13.41 4.44
CA GLY A 304 -0.25 -13.30 3.89
C GLY A 304 0.80 -14.05 4.69
N THR A 305 0.37 -14.95 5.57
CA THR A 305 1.26 -15.84 6.34
C THR A 305 0.84 -17.31 6.18
N ALA A 306 1.69 -18.20 6.62
CA ALA A 306 1.51 -19.64 6.43
C ALA A 306 1.23 -20.00 4.95
N ILE A 307 2.03 -19.42 4.08
CA ILE A 307 1.91 -19.55 2.64
C ILE A 307 2.49 -20.90 2.18
N GLU A 308 1.71 -21.59 1.40
CA GLU A 308 2.11 -22.77 0.65
C GLU A 308 1.58 -22.64 -0.78
N SER A 309 2.40 -22.94 -1.79
CA SER A 309 2.03 -22.80 -3.20
C SER A 309 3.03 -23.54 -4.10
N LEU A 310 2.86 -23.38 -5.42
CA LEU A 310 3.75 -23.98 -6.41
C LEU A 310 5.15 -23.38 -6.34
N GLY A 311 6.17 -24.23 -6.42
CA GLY A 311 7.56 -23.81 -6.54
C GLY A 311 8.09 -23.86 -7.99
N PRO A 312 9.19 -23.14 -8.28
CA PRO A 312 9.93 -23.32 -9.52
C PRO A 312 10.48 -24.77 -9.60
N GLY A 313 10.52 -25.31 -10.82
CA GLY A 313 11.01 -26.68 -11.05
C GLY A 313 9.92 -27.75 -11.19
N GLY A 314 8.64 -27.43 -11.04
CA GLY A 314 7.51 -28.29 -11.39
C GLY A 314 7.26 -29.50 -10.49
N THR A 315 7.78 -29.51 -9.26
CA THR A 315 7.82 -30.68 -8.39
C THR A 315 6.88 -30.65 -7.19
N GLY A 316 5.86 -29.84 -7.19
CA GLY A 316 4.88 -29.79 -6.11
C GLY A 316 4.86 -28.49 -5.31
N LEU A 317 4.28 -28.58 -4.12
CA LEU A 317 4.12 -27.43 -3.22
C LEU A 317 5.41 -27.16 -2.44
N ILE A 318 5.62 -25.88 -2.16
CA ILE A 318 6.67 -25.39 -1.27
C ILE A 318 6.08 -24.38 -0.27
N ASN A 319 6.73 -24.22 0.87
CA ASN A 319 6.41 -23.19 1.85
C ASN A 319 7.64 -22.51 2.42
N GLY A 320 8.81 -22.78 1.87
CA GLY A 320 10.09 -22.21 2.28
C GLY A 320 10.95 -21.83 1.08
N VAL A 321 11.59 -20.64 1.18
CA VAL A 321 12.52 -20.08 0.19
C VAL A 321 13.73 -19.54 0.94
N GLY A 322 14.91 -19.57 0.33
CA GLY A 322 16.12 -19.01 0.95
C GLY A 322 17.41 -19.54 0.34
N GLU A 323 18.44 -19.63 1.14
CA GLU A 323 19.72 -20.25 0.75
C GLU A 323 19.64 -21.79 0.88
N PRO A 324 20.47 -22.54 0.15
CA PRO A 324 20.56 -23.99 0.30
C PRO A 324 20.79 -24.40 1.76
N GLY A 325 19.89 -25.21 2.31
CA GLY A 325 19.95 -25.69 3.71
C GLY A 325 19.45 -24.68 4.75
N LYS A 326 19.03 -23.48 4.34
CA LYS A 326 18.49 -22.42 5.23
C LYS A 326 17.24 -21.81 4.63
N LEU A 327 16.18 -22.60 4.54
CA LEU A 327 14.89 -22.13 4.08
C LEU A 327 14.15 -21.40 5.21
N VAL A 328 13.46 -20.31 4.86
CA VAL A 328 12.60 -19.54 5.77
C VAL A 328 11.16 -19.54 5.24
N PRO A 329 10.15 -19.41 6.12
CA PRO A 329 8.78 -19.27 5.68
C PRO A 329 8.61 -18.06 4.80
N VAL A 330 7.74 -18.17 3.80
CA VAL A 330 7.36 -17.04 2.94
C VAL A 330 6.10 -16.36 3.48
N GLY A 331 6.01 -15.04 3.32
CA GLY A 331 4.86 -14.25 3.75
C GLY A 331 4.98 -12.79 3.30
N GLY A 332 3.89 -12.03 3.43
CA GLY A 332 3.82 -10.62 3.12
C GLY A 332 2.59 -10.19 2.33
N ALA A 333 2.51 -8.89 2.08
CA ALA A 333 1.40 -8.27 1.36
C ALA A 333 1.26 -8.76 -0.09
N SER A 334 2.33 -9.23 -0.69
CA SER A 334 2.32 -9.81 -2.05
C SER A 334 1.44 -11.07 -2.16
N PHE A 335 1.53 -11.95 -1.16
CA PHE A 335 0.72 -13.18 -1.11
C PHE A 335 -0.75 -12.84 -0.81
N ALA A 336 -1.01 -11.88 0.06
CA ALA A 336 -2.35 -11.36 0.29
C ALA A 336 -2.96 -10.79 -1.01
N ALA A 337 -2.18 -10.03 -1.79
CA ALA A 337 -2.60 -9.52 -3.08
C ALA A 337 -2.88 -10.64 -4.10
N ALA A 338 -2.17 -11.77 -4.04
CA ALA A 338 -2.43 -12.93 -4.88
C ALA A 338 -3.82 -13.53 -4.58
N TYR A 339 -4.19 -13.72 -3.31
CA TYR A 339 -5.53 -14.18 -2.93
C TYR A 339 -6.61 -13.23 -3.46
N VAL A 340 -6.44 -11.91 -3.25
CA VAL A 340 -7.40 -10.91 -3.73
C VAL A 340 -7.48 -10.88 -5.25
N SER A 341 -6.37 -11.04 -5.96
CA SER A 341 -6.34 -11.12 -7.42
C SER A 341 -7.11 -12.34 -7.95
N GLY A 342 -6.93 -13.49 -7.29
CA GLY A 342 -7.72 -14.68 -7.60
C GLY A 342 -9.22 -14.45 -7.39
N VAL A 343 -9.61 -13.83 -6.27
CA VAL A 343 -11.03 -13.50 -6.01
C VAL A 343 -11.56 -12.48 -7.02
N ALA A 344 -10.77 -11.49 -7.41
CA ALA A 344 -11.12 -10.56 -8.49
C ALA A 344 -11.34 -11.30 -9.82
N ALA A 345 -10.55 -12.35 -10.11
CA ALA A 345 -10.76 -13.19 -11.30
C ALA A 345 -12.06 -14.02 -11.19
N LEU A 346 -12.39 -14.55 -10.01
CA LEU A 346 -13.69 -15.22 -9.79
C LEU A 346 -14.86 -14.26 -10.08
N LEU A 347 -14.78 -13.03 -9.55
CA LEU A 347 -15.79 -11.99 -9.73
C LEU A 347 -15.91 -11.58 -11.19
N ARG A 348 -14.80 -11.33 -11.89
CA ARG A 348 -14.79 -10.99 -13.32
C ARG A 348 -15.40 -12.09 -14.20
N SER A 349 -15.14 -13.37 -13.87
CA SER A 349 -15.75 -14.51 -14.56
C SER A 349 -17.26 -14.58 -14.36
N ARG A 350 -17.71 -14.32 -13.11
CA ARG A 350 -19.15 -14.39 -12.77
C ARG A 350 -19.92 -13.16 -13.24
N PHE A 351 -19.28 -11.99 -13.26
CA PHE A 351 -19.89 -10.70 -13.59
C PHE A 351 -19.08 -9.98 -14.69
N PRO A 352 -19.05 -10.52 -15.92
CA PRO A 352 -18.15 -10.04 -16.99
C PRO A 352 -18.44 -8.61 -17.47
N ASN A 353 -19.64 -8.10 -17.23
CA ASN A 353 -20.07 -6.76 -17.65
C ASN A 353 -19.85 -5.68 -16.57
N GLU A 354 -19.37 -6.06 -15.38
CA GLU A 354 -19.10 -5.10 -14.32
C GLU A 354 -17.78 -4.37 -14.55
N THR A 355 -17.77 -3.10 -14.17
CA THR A 355 -16.58 -2.25 -14.25
C THR A 355 -15.54 -2.64 -13.19
N PRO A 356 -14.27 -2.22 -13.33
CA PRO A 356 -13.28 -2.38 -12.25
C PRO A 356 -13.76 -1.82 -10.91
N ALA A 357 -14.40 -0.67 -10.91
CA ALA A 357 -14.96 -0.06 -9.71
C ALA A 357 -16.05 -0.93 -9.05
N ASP A 358 -16.91 -1.60 -9.85
CA ASP A 358 -17.92 -2.52 -9.32
C ASP A 358 -17.28 -3.73 -8.65
N ILE A 359 -16.23 -4.30 -9.25
CA ILE A 359 -15.48 -5.42 -8.66
C ILE A 359 -14.81 -5.01 -7.34
N MET A 360 -14.18 -3.82 -7.32
CA MET A 360 -13.61 -3.27 -6.09
C MET A 360 -14.67 -3.05 -5.02
N ALA A 361 -15.84 -2.54 -5.40
CA ALA A 361 -16.96 -2.31 -4.48
C ALA A 361 -17.48 -3.62 -3.88
N ARG A 362 -17.53 -4.72 -4.63
CA ARG A 362 -17.88 -6.05 -4.10
C ARG A 362 -16.92 -6.50 -3.01
N LEU A 363 -15.61 -6.38 -3.28
CA LEU A 363 -14.56 -6.80 -2.36
C LEU A 363 -14.53 -5.95 -1.09
N THR A 364 -14.71 -4.63 -1.21
CA THR A 364 -14.69 -3.74 -0.04
C THR A 364 -15.99 -3.84 0.79
N ALA A 365 -17.14 -3.98 0.14
CA ALA A 365 -18.43 -4.05 0.85
C ALA A 365 -18.69 -5.39 1.53
N SER A 366 -18.08 -6.49 1.04
CA SER A 366 -18.19 -7.82 1.65
C SER A 366 -17.17 -8.07 2.76
N ALA A 367 -16.14 -7.24 2.87
CA ALA A 367 -15.05 -7.45 3.79
C ALA A 367 -15.50 -7.47 5.26
N HIS A 368 -14.86 -8.31 6.06
CA HIS A 368 -15.05 -8.36 7.51
C HIS A 368 -14.34 -7.16 8.16
N ALA A 369 -15.12 -6.12 8.45
CA ALA A 369 -14.60 -4.85 8.93
C ALA A 369 -13.87 -4.96 10.27
N PRO A 370 -12.74 -4.22 10.45
CA PRO A 370 -12.11 -4.09 11.75
C PRO A 370 -13.04 -3.37 12.75
N ALA A 371 -12.80 -3.57 14.05
CA ALA A 371 -13.68 -3.06 15.12
C ALA A 371 -13.92 -1.54 15.09
N ARG A 372 -13.01 -0.77 14.48
CA ARG A 372 -13.11 0.68 14.35
C ARG A 372 -13.68 1.13 12.99
N GLY A 373 -14.18 0.20 12.18
CA GLY A 373 -14.55 0.45 10.80
C GLY A 373 -13.32 0.40 9.86
N ILE A 374 -13.18 1.34 8.93
CA ILE A 374 -12.06 1.37 7.98
C ILE A 374 -10.77 1.81 8.71
N ASP A 375 -9.67 1.07 8.52
CA ASP A 375 -8.34 1.40 9.04
C ASP A 375 -7.27 1.50 7.94
N ASN A 376 -6.03 1.81 8.30
CA ASN A 376 -4.91 1.93 7.37
C ASN A 376 -4.10 0.62 7.20
N VAL A 377 -4.48 -0.45 7.90
CA VAL A 377 -3.77 -1.76 7.88
C VAL A 377 -4.43 -2.72 6.90
N ILE A 378 -5.75 -2.88 7.02
CA ILE A 378 -6.57 -3.80 6.21
C ILE A 378 -7.77 -3.10 5.56
N GLY A 379 -7.80 -1.79 5.54
CA GLY A 379 -8.83 -0.99 4.88
C GLY A 379 -10.24 -1.30 5.38
N ALA A 380 -11.12 -1.74 4.48
CA ALA A 380 -12.49 -2.17 4.79
C ALA A 380 -12.55 -3.48 5.58
N GLY A 381 -11.45 -4.22 5.68
CA GLY A 381 -11.36 -5.48 6.42
C GLY A 381 -10.83 -6.64 5.60
N VAL A 382 -10.85 -7.83 6.19
CA VAL A 382 -10.45 -9.07 5.52
C VAL A 382 -11.52 -9.45 4.50
N ILE A 383 -11.11 -9.75 3.27
CA ILE A 383 -12.04 -10.12 2.18
C ILE A 383 -12.91 -11.34 2.54
N ASP A 384 -14.16 -11.31 2.08
CA ASP A 384 -15.09 -12.45 2.10
C ASP A 384 -15.48 -12.80 0.65
N PRO A 385 -14.80 -13.78 0.04
CA PRO A 385 -15.05 -14.17 -1.34
C PRO A 385 -16.48 -14.65 -1.59
N LEU A 386 -17.03 -15.41 -0.64
CA LEU A 386 -18.35 -16.00 -0.78
C LEU A 386 -19.45 -14.92 -0.79
N THR A 387 -19.39 -13.97 0.15
CA THR A 387 -20.30 -12.83 0.19
C THR A 387 -20.14 -11.92 -1.02
N ALA A 388 -18.87 -11.65 -1.47
CA ALA A 388 -18.61 -10.84 -2.68
C ALA A 388 -19.26 -11.45 -3.93
N LEU A 389 -19.16 -12.77 -4.11
CA LEU A 389 -19.78 -13.52 -5.19
C LEU A 389 -21.31 -13.64 -5.06
N GLY A 390 -21.83 -13.53 -3.84
CA GLY A 390 -23.25 -13.68 -3.52
C GLY A 390 -24.12 -12.44 -3.85
N TYR A 391 -23.56 -11.24 -3.93
CA TYR A 391 -24.32 -10.05 -4.28
C TYR A 391 -24.93 -10.16 -5.67
N ARG A 392 -26.23 -9.89 -5.79
CA ARG A 392 -26.94 -9.89 -7.10
C ARG A 392 -26.49 -8.75 -8.01
N THR A 393 -26.22 -7.59 -7.43
CA THR A 393 -25.69 -6.39 -8.09
C THR A 393 -24.49 -5.88 -7.31
N ALA A 394 -23.57 -5.20 -7.98
CA ALA A 394 -22.46 -4.57 -7.30
C ALA A 394 -22.96 -3.60 -6.22
N PRO A 395 -22.47 -3.68 -4.99
CA PRO A 395 -22.82 -2.73 -3.96
C PRO A 395 -22.38 -1.33 -4.39
N LYS A 396 -23.27 -0.36 -4.23
CA LYS A 396 -22.89 1.05 -4.43
C LYS A 396 -22.46 1.62 -3.10
N PRO A 397 -21.43 2.48 -3.06
CA PRO A 397 -21.13 3.25 -1.86
C PRO A 397 -22.41 3.90 -1.37
N PRO A 398 -22.73 3.87 -0.07
CA PRO A 398 -23.95 4.45 0.46
C PRO A 398 -23.96 5.94 0.16
N ILE A 399 -24.75 6.33 -0.86
CA ILE A 399 -24.97 7.73 -1.20
C ILE A 399 -25.78 8.33 -0.05
N GLY A 400 -25.13 9.20 0.73
CA GLY A 400 -25.80 9.99 1.77
C GLY A 400 -25.71 9.46 3.20
N LEU A 401 -25.06 8.32 3.49
CA LEU A 401 -24.69 7.95 4.87
C LEU A 401 -23.51 8.80 5.39
N TYR A 402 -22.73 9.36 4.52
CA TYR A 402 -21.79 10.43 4.80
C TYR A 402 -22.27 11.69 4.09
N ARG A 403 -23.36 12.30 4.58
CA ARG A 403 -23.43 13.76 4.46
C ARG A 403 -22.21 14.23 5.22
N SER A 404 -21.21 14.74 4.53
CA SER A 404 -20.26 15.67 5.11
C SER A 404 -21.08 16.91 5.52
N SER A 405 -21.80 16.82 6.62
CA SER A 405 -22.18 17.99 7.35
C SER A 405 -20.85 18.50 7.89
N VAL A 406 -20.45 19.69 7.47
CA VAL A 406 -19.47 20.47 8.22
C VAL A 406 -20.01 20.41 9.65
N LEU A 407 -19.30 19.67 10.53
CA LEU A 407 -19.59 19.72 11.94
C LEU A 407 -19.34 21.18 12.34
N VAL A 408 -20.41 21.96 12.43
CA VAL A 408 -20.32 23.30 12.98
C VAL A 408 -20.01 23.07 14.45
N LEU A 409 -18.71 23.00 14.75
CA LEU A 409 -18.27 23.00 16.12
C LEU A 409 -18.89 24.25 16.76
N PRO A 410 -19.51 24.14 17.95
CA PRO A 410 -19.93 25.31 18.67
C PRO A 410 -18.75 26.25 18.78
N ASP A 411 -18.99 27.53 18.52
CA ASP A 411 -17.95 28.56 18.63
C ASP A 411 -17.12 28.30 19.90
N PRO A 412 -15.79 28.26 19.79
CA PRO A 412 -14.97 28.10 20.98
C PRO A 412 -15.39 29.13 21.99
N PRO A 413 -15.52 28.77 23.29
CA PRO A 413 -15.94 29.67 24.30
C PRO A 413 -15.10 30.95 24.18
N ARG A 414 -15.76 32.11 24.02
CA ARG A 414 -15.08 33.39 23.82
C ARG A 414 -13.99 33.51 24.87
N ALA A 415 -12.77 33.72 24.43
CA ALA A 415 -11.64 33.93 25.33
C ALA A 415 -12.05 35.00 26.35
N LYS A 416 -11.96 34.67 27.67
CA LYS A 416 -12.28 35.58 28.72
C LYS A 416 -11.52 36.89 28.46
N ASP A 417 -12.26 38.00 28.24
CA ASP A 417 -11.64 39.29 28.08
C ASP A 417 -10.89 39.63 29.38
N ARG A 418 -9.57 39.60 29.30
CA ARG A 418 -8.69 39.95 30.44
C ARG A 418 -8.37 41.41 30.54
N ARG A 419 -8.89 42.29 29.63
CA ARG A 419 -8.64 43.73 29.63
C ARG A 419 -9.16 44.40 30.89
N PRO A 420 -10.41 44.09 31.39
CA PRO A 420 -10.87 44.70 32.62
C PRO A 420 -10.00 44.36 33.86
N PRO A 421 -9.63 43.10 34.12
CA PRO A 421 -8.79 42.80 35.28
C PRO A 421 -7.36 43.34 35.12
N PHE A 422 -6.83 43.39 33.89
CA PHE A 422 -5.52 43.98 33.64
C PHE A 422 -5.53 45.50 33.86
N ALA A 423 -6.54 46.21 33.36
CA ALA A 423 -6.73 47.65 33.60
C ALA A 423 -6.88 47.93 35.10
N ALA A 424 -7.66 47.14 35.83
CA ALA A 424 -7.79 47.27 37.27
C ALA A 424 -6.46 47.09 38.01
N ALA A 425 -5.69 46.09 37.62
CA ALA A 425 -4.36 45.86 38.21
C ALA A 425 -3.40 47.00 37.95
N VAL A 426 -3.39 47.57 36.74
CA VAL A 426 -2.57 48.75 36.38
C VAL A 426 -2.96 49.95 37.24
N VAL A 427 -4.26 50.25 37.42
CA VAL A 427 -4.76 51.33 38.25
C VAL A 427 -4.35 51.16 39.72
N ILE A 428 -4.47 49.93 40.26
CA ILE A 428 -4.06 49.63 41.64
C ILE A 428 -2.57 49.84 41.83
N VAL A 429 -1.73 49.33 40.91
CA VAL A 429 -0.28 49.54 40.98
C VAL A 429 0.08 51.01 40.89
N ALA A 430 -0.54 51.78 39.99
CA ALA A 430 -0.30 53.19 39.87
C ALA A 430 -0.71 53.96 41.17
N ALA A 431 -1.84 53.63 41.75
CA ALA A 431 -2.29 54.24 43.01
C ALA A 431 -1.34 53.91 44.17
N LEU A 432 -0.83 52.66 44.26
CA LEU A 432 0.15 52.27 45.27
C LEU A 432 1.48 53.03 45.11
N LEU A 433 1.96 53.17 43.89
CA LEU A 433 3.19 53.93 43.60
C LEU A 433 3.04 55.42 43.93
N LEU A 434 1.92 56.02 43.60
CA LEU A 434 1.60 57.39 43.99
C LEU A 434 1.50 57.58 45.52
N GLY A 435 0.85 56.64 46.20
CA GLY A 435 0.76 56.62 47.66
C GLY A 435 2.12 56.51 48.33
N LEU A 436 2.97 55.59 47.86
CA LEU A 436 4.33 55.41 48.35
C LEU A 436 5.19 56.67 48.05
N GLY A 437 5.07 57.22 46.87
CA GLY A 437 5.75 58.52 46.51
C GLY A 437 5.37 59.66 47.38
N ALA A 438 4.07 59.79 47.70
CA ALA A 438 3.57 60.86 48.61
C ALA A 438 4.08 60.70 50.07
N THR A 439 4.10 59.45 50.56
CA THR A 439 4.62 59.13 51.90
C THR A 439 6.12 59.36 52.00
N TYR A 440 6.86 59.03 50.95
CA TYR A 440 8.30 59.30 50.87
C TYR A 440 8.59 60.80 50.81
N ALA A 441 7.91 61.52 49.97
CA ALA A 441 8.03 63.02 49.88
C ALA A 441 7.71 63.68 51.23
N ASN A 442 6.63 63.24 51.87
CA ASN A 442 6.24 63.79 53.18
C ASN A 442 7.26 63.47 54.27
N SER A 443 7.86 62.28 54.25
CA SER A 443 8.95 61.89 55.15
C SER A 443 10.24 62.69 54.93
N ALA A 444 10.53 62.97 53.63
CA ALA A 444 11.72 63.80 53.28
C ALA A 444 11.57 65.25 53.67
N VAL A 445 10.36 65.79 53.57
CA VAL A 445 10.05 67.21 54.06
C VAL A 445 10.14 67.28 55.58
N ARG A 446 9.66 66.21 56.29
CA ARG A 446 9.78 66.16 57.79
C ARG A 446 11.21 66.06 58.28
N ARG A 447 12.13 65.49 57.49
CA ARG A 447 13.55 65.41 57.89
C ARG A 447 14.36 66.72 57.61
N ARG A 448 13.80 67.68 56.89
CA ARG A 448 14.41 68.98 56.59
C ARG A 448 13.92 70.12 57.46
N ARG A 449 12.96 69.82 58.32
CA ARG A 449 12.55 70.73 59.45
C ARG A 449 13.10 70.09 60.78
#